data_9f2d31619c5aab0c108b890043581dbb
#
_entry.id   9f2d31619c5aab0c108b890043581dbb
#
_cell.length_a   1.000
_cell.length_b   1.000
_cell.length_c   1.000
_cell.angle_alpha   90.00
_cell.angle_beta   90.00
_cell.angle_gamma   90.00
#
_symmetry.space_group_name_H-M   'P 1'
#
loop_
_entity.id
_entity.type
_entity.pdbx_description
1 polymer ?
#
loop_
_entity_poly.entity_id
_entity_poly.type
_entity_poly.pdbx_seq_one_letter_code
_entity_poly.pdbx_strand_id
1 'polypeptide(L)'
;ELQTRGLGMAVEVWDETGESVSGTKGELVCRAPFPSMPIGFWADEDGSRYRAAYFERFPGVWCHGDYAELTATGGMIIYGRSDAVLNPGGVRIGTAEIYRQVEKLDEVVESIAVGQDWADDVRVVLCVRLRHGVELTDELQERIRREIRRNTTPRHVPAKIIAVADIPRTISGKIVELAVRDVIHGRRVANTDALANPEALEYFRDRPELAVD
;
A
#
# COMPACT_ATOMS: atom_id res chain seq x y z
N GLU A 1 4.64 -8.33 -13.27
CA GLU A 1 6.08 -8.54 -13.11
C GLU A 1 6.84 -7.54 -13.97
N LEU A 2 7.82 -6.85 -13.39
CA LEU A 2 8.80 -6.06 -14.11
C LEU A 2 9.86 -7.00 -14.66
N GLN A 3 10.32 -6.78 -15.90
CA GLN A 3 11.20 -7.72 -16.59
C GLN A 3 12.63 -7.75 -16.06
N THR A 4 13.12 -6.60 -15.57
CA THR A 4 14.52 -6.48 -15.11
C THR A 4 14.70 -5.28 -14.17
N ARG A 5 15.82 -5.27 -13.47
CA ARG A 5 16.30 -4.12 -12.68
C ARG A 5 16.84 -3.02 -13.60
N GLY A 6 16.78 -1.77 -13.14
CA GLY A 6 17.37 -0.65 -13.88
C GLY A 6 18.88 -0.81 -14.05
N LEU A 7 19.39 -0.50 -15.24
CA LEU A 7 20.82 -0.52 -15.50
C LEU A 7 21.56 0.51 -14.63
N GLY A 8 22.69 0.11 -14.07
CA GLY A 8 23.49 0.96 -13.19
C GLY A 8 22.96 1.08 -11.75
N MET A 9 21.96 0.30 -11.40
CA MET A 9 21.39 0.25 -10.06
C MET A 9 21.62 -1.13 -9.42
N ALA A 10 22.24 -1.15 -8.24
CA ALA A 10 22.45 -2.36 -7.44
C ALA A 10 21.22 -2.70 -6.60
N VAL A 11 20.10 -3.00 -7.30
CA VAL A 11 18.81 -3.27 -6.68
C VAL A 11 18.77 -4.69 -6.12
N GLU A 12 18.34 -4.81 -4.88
CA GLU A 12 18.11 -6.07 -4.16
C GLU A 12 16.77 -6.01 -3.39
N VAL A 13 16.32 -7.17 -2.93
CA VAL A 13 15.23 -7.31 -1.97
C VAL A 13 15.82 -7.86 -0.68
N TRP A 14 15.61 -7.16 0.42
CA TRP A 14 16.14 -7.53 1.73
C TRP A 14 15.04 -7.93 2.70
N ASP A 15 15.33 -8.90 3.54
CA ASP A 15 14.47 -9.27 4.66
C ASP A 15 14.57 -8.25 5.81
N GLU A 16 13.90 -8.54 6.93
CA GLU A 16 13.89 -7.66 8.11
C GLU A 16 15.25 -7.60 8.83
N THR A 17 16.12 -8.59 8.60
CA THR A 17 17.47 -8.64 9.19
C THR A 17 18.51 -7.91 8.35
N GLY A 18 18.15 -7.48 7.13
CA GLY A 18 19.05 -6.81 6.18
C GLY A 18 19.81 -7.78 5.29
N GLU A 19 19.35 -9.03 5.18
CA GLU A 19 19.92 -10.03 4.29
C GLU A 19 19.19 -10.05 2.94
N SER A 20 19.97 -10.20 1.86
CA SER A 20 19.43 -10.26 0.49
C SER A 20 18.69 -11.57 0.26
N VAL A 21 17.45 -11.47 -0.25
CA VAL A 21 16.58 -12.61 -0.52
C VAL A 21 16.09 -12.63 -1.97
N SER A 22 15.77 -13.82 -2.48
CA SER A 22 15.17 -14.04 -3.81
C SER A 22 14.06 -15.07 -3.70
N GLY A 23 12.97 -14.89 -4.46
CA GLY A 23 11.78 -15.74 -4.37
C GLY A 23 11.02 -15.57 -3.05
N THR A 24 11.33 -14.50 -2.31
CA THR A 24 10.70 -14.16 -1.03
C THR A 24 10.44 -12.66 -1.01
N LYS A 25 9.34 -12.26 -0.39
CA LYS A 25 8.96 -10.85 -0.25
C LYS A 25 9.85 -10.14 0.78
N GLY A 26 10.23 -8.92 0.48
CA GLY A 26 11.05 -8.09 1.37
C GLY A 26 11.03 -6.61 0.97
N GLU A 27 11.94 -5.86 1.54
CA GLU A 27 12.12 -4.44 1.27
C GLU A 27 12.97 -4.23 0.02
N LEU A 28 12.50 -3.38 -0.90
CA LEU A 28 13.25 -2.97 -2.07
C LEU A 28 14.36 -2.00 -1.65
N VAL A 29 15.59 -2.36 -1.91
CA VAL A 29 16.77 -1.55 -1.58
C VAL A 29 17.68 -1.33 -2.77
N CYS A 30 18.48 -0.26 -2.72
CA CYS A 30 19.60 -0.07 -3.64
C CYS A 30 20.90 -0.01 -2.80
N ARG A 31 21.73 -1.05 -2.96
CA ARG A 31 22.90 -1.28 -2.12
C ARG A 31 24.06 -0.32 -2.41
N ALA A 32 24.10 0.27 -3.58
CA ALA A 32 25.14 1.20 -3.97
C ALA A 32 24.53 2.52 -4.48
N PRO A 33 25.27 3.63 -4.42
CA PRO A 33 24.84 4.89 -5.02
C PRO A 33 24.48 4.73 -6.49
N PHE A 34 23.50 5.46 -6.95
CA PHE A 34 23.00 5.41 -8.33
C PHE A 34 22.81 6.83 -8.89
N PRO A 35 22.87 7.02 -10.23
CA PRO A 35 22.93 8.35 -10.85
C PRO A 35 21.75 9.28 -10.56
N SER A 36 20.54 8.72 -10.37
CA SER A 36 19.32 9.48 -10.07
C SER A 36 19.03 9.64 -8.58
N MET A 37 19.96 9.23 -7.70
CA MET A 37 19.79 9.41 -6.26
C MET A 37 19.79 10.92 -5.93
N PRO A 38 18.76 11.45 -5.23
CA PRO A 38 18.75 12.85 -4.84
C PRO A 38 19.86 13.15 -3.84
N ILE A 39 20.39 14.36 -3.92
CA ILE A 39 21.48 14.83 -3.02
C ILE A 39 20.95 15.28 -1.64
N GLY A 40 19.64 15.47 -1.50
CA GLY A 40 18.98 15.90 -0.28
C GLY A 40 17.56 16.39 -0.54
N PHE A 41 16.88 16.86 0.49
CA PHE A 41 15.57 17.47 0.40
C PHE A 41 15.65 18.99 0.53
N TRP A 42 14.67 19.68 -0.07
CA TRP A 42 14.51 21.12 0.10
C TRP A 42 14.22 21.46 1.57
N ALA A 43 14.87 22.49 2.10
CA ALA A 43 14.76 22.93 3.50
C ALA A 43 15.03 21.80 4.54
N ASP A 44 16.07 21.00 4.29
CA ASP A 44 16.56 19.93 5.16
C ASP A 44 18.06 20.12 5.37
N GLU A 45 18.41 21.22 6.06
CA GLU A 45 19.78 21.70 6.19
C GLU A 45 20.73 20.70 6.89
N ASP A 46 20.20 19.96 7.88
CA ASP A 46 20.94 18.93 8.60
C ASP A 46 20.83 17.52 7.95
N GLY A 47 20.04 17.39 6.89
CA GLY A 47 19.79 16.13 6.17
C GLY A 47 19.04 15.08 6.98
N SER A 48 18.41 15.47 8.10
CA SER A 48 17.72 14.52 8.99
C SER A 48 16.52 13.87 8.33
N ARG A 49 15.72 14.64 7.58
CA ARG A 49 14.54 14.13 6.85
C ARG A 49 14.95 13.20 5.72
N TYR A 50 16.02 13.54 5.00
CA TYR A 50 16.55 12.70 3.94
C TYR A 50 17.08 11.37 4.47
N ARG A 51 17.84 11.40 5.59
CA ARG A 51 18.31 10.17 6.26
C ARG A 51 17.16 9.33 6.77
N ALA A 52 16.19 9.93 7.42
CA ALA A 52 15.01 9.23 7.94
C ALA A 52 14.21 8.57 6.80
N ALA A 53 14.06 9.23 5.66
CA ALA A 53 13.29 8.70 4.53
C ALA A 53 13.92 7.47 3.87
N TYR A 54 15.27 7.41 3.81
CA TYR A 54 15.92 6.40 2.95
C TYR A 54 16.98 5.54 3.64
N PHE A 55 17.52 5.95 4.79
CA PHE A 55 18.69 5.30 5.40
C PHE A 55 18.52 4.93 6.87
N GLU A 56 17.34 5.18 7.45
CA GLU A 56 17.10 4.88 8.87
C GLU A 56 16.96 3.39 9.11
N ARG A 57 16.22 2.70 8.21
CA ARG A 57 15.96 1.27 8.34
C ARG A 57 17.22 0.42 8.15
N PHE A 58 17.98 0.73 7.11
CA PHE A 58 19.24 0.05 6.77
C PHE A 58 20.34 1.10 6.61
N PRO A 59 21.16 1.33 7.64
CA PRO A 59 22.18 2.37 7.62
C PRO A 59 23.14 2.22 6.42
N GLY A 60 23.26 3.29 5.62
CA GLY A 60 24.13 3.31 4.45
C GLY A 60 23.56 2.64 3.19
N VAL A 61 22.35 2.10 3.24
CA VAL A 61 21.67 1.46 2.11
C VAL A 61 20.36 2.19 1.81
N TRP A 62 20.14 2.56 0.55
CA TRP A 62 18.94 3.22 0.11
C TRP A 62 17.73 2.28 0.21
N CYS A 63 16.83 2.56 1.14
CA CYS A 63 15.56 1.88 1.30
C CYS A 63 14.51 2.60 0.46
N HIS A 64 13.97 1.95 -0.58
CA HIS A 64 13.04 2.60 -1.51
C HIS A 64 11.65 2.80 -0.91
N GLY A 65 11.30 1.98 0.06
CA GLY A 65 10.00 2.03 0.71
C GLY A 65 8.91 1.28 -0.08
N ASP A 66 9.31 0.30 -0.89
CA ASP A 66 8.40 -0.60 -1.59
C ASP A 66 8.62 -2.04 -1.13
N TYR A 67 7.52 -2.78 -0.96
CA TYR A 67 7.52 -4.20 -0.65
C TYR A 67 7.51 -5.01 -1.93
N ALA A 68 8.56 -5.79 -2.16
CA ALA A 68 8.84 -6.41 -3.44
C ALA A 68 9.35 -7.84 -3.30
N GLU A 69 9.41 -8.54 -4.42
CA GLU A 69 10.05 -9.86 -4.57
C GLU A 69 10.90 -9.86 -5.83
N LEU A 70 12.11 -10.35 -5.71
CA LEU A 70 12.97 -10.65 -6.85
C LEU A 70 12.69 -12.09 -7.30
N THR A 71 12.18 -12.26 -8.53
CA THR A 71 11.79 -13.57 -9.04
C THR A 71 13.02 -14.40 -9.49
N ALA A 72 12.84 -15.71 -9.58
CA ALA A 72 13.90 -16.63 -10.04
C ALA A 72 14.36 -16.33 -11.48
N THR A 73 13.55 -15.65 -12.28
CA THR A 73 13.87 -15.22 -13.65
C THR A 73 14.60 -13.87 -13.71
N GLY A 74 14.84 -13.24 -12.55
CA GLY A 74 15.48 -11.93 -12.45
C GLY A 74 14.53 -10.75 -12.63
N GLY A 75 13.25 -11.00 -12.81
CA GLY A 75 12.19 -10.00 -12.80
C GLY A 75 11.83 -9.57 -11.39
N MET A 76 10.88 -8.62 -11.26
CA MET A 76 10.48 -8.09 -9.97
C MET A 76 8.96 -7.95 -9.89
N ILE A 77 8.41 -8.29 -8.74
CA ILE A 77 6.99 -8.07 -8.41
C ILE A 77 6.94 -7.03 -7.30
N ILE A 78 6.19 -5.94 -7.53
CA ILE A 78 5.91 -4.94 -6.50
C ILE A 78 4.55 -5.27 -5.88
N TYR A 79 4.52 -5.38 -4.56
CA TYR A 79 3.33 -5.70 -3.75
C TYR A 79 2.66 -4.46 -3.14
N GLY A 80 3.33 -3.32 -3.18
CA GLY A 80 2.85 -2.03 -2.68
C GLY A 80 3.93 -1.30 -1.89
N ARG A 81 3.51 -0.23 -1.22
CA ARG A 81 4.39 0.52 -0.32
C ARG A 81 4.65 -0.27 0.95
N SER A 82 5.90 -0.26 1.43
CA SER A 82 6.28 -0.95 2.68
C SER A 82 5.58 -0.39 3.91
N ASP A 83 5.32 0.93 3.92
CA ASP A 83 4.61 1.64 4.98
C ASP A 83 3.08 1.45 4.94
N ALA A 84 2.55 0.97 3.81
CA ALA A 84 1.14 0.63 3.61
C ALA A 84 0.87 -0.89 3.64
N VAL A 85 1.89 -1.71 3.89
CA VAL A 85 1.72 -3.17 4.04
C VAL A 85 0.76 -3.48 5.18
N LEU A 86 -0.23 -4.31 4.90
CA LEU A 86 -1.18 -4.82 5.88
C LEU A 86 -0.53 -5.93 6.71
N ASN A 87 -0.91 -6.05 7.97
CA ASN A 87 -0.31 -7.07 8.86
C ASN A 87 -1.35 -7.81 9.73
N PRO A 88 -2.42 -8.38 9.14
CA PRO A 88 -3.43 -9.11 9.91
C PRO A 88 -2.87 -10.41 10.48
N GLY A 89 -2.95 -10.56 11.81
CA GLY A 89 -2.44 -11.73 12.52
C GLY A 89 -0.94 -11.96 12.28
N GLY A 90 -0.14 -10.92 12.14
CA GLY A 90 1.31 -10.99 11.94
C GLY A 90 1.76 -11.35 10.52
N VAL A 91 0.84 -11.48 9.55
CA VAL A 91 1.17 -11.82 8.15
C VAL A 91 1.22 -10.57 7.29
N ARG A 92 2.38 -10.26 6.72
CA ARG A 92 2.56 -9.10 5.83
C ARG A 92 1.91 -9.33 4.45
N ILE A 93 0.99 -8.46 4.08
CA ILE A 93 0.20 -8.49 2.85
C ILE A 93 0.37 -7.18 2.10
N GLY A 94 0.79 -7.26 0.84
CA GLY A 94 0.85 -6.09 -0.02
C GLY A 94 -0.54 -5.69 -0.53
N THR A 95 -0.88 -4.40 -0.47
CA THR A 95 -2.18 -3.88 -0.91
C THR A 95 -2.49 -4.20 -2.37
N ALA A 96 -1.47 -4.22 -3.24
CA ALA A 96 -1.62 -4.58 -4.65
C ALA A 96 -2.10 -6.03 -4.87
N GLU A 97 -1.89 -6.94 -3.92
CA GLU A 97 -2.40 -8.30 -4.01
C GLU A 97 -3.93 -8.32 -3.96
N ILE A 98 -4.52 -7.43 -3.18
CA ILE A 98 -5.97 -7.26 -3.07
C ILE A 98 -6.51 -6.54 -4.31
N TYR A 99 -5.89 -5.40 -4.71
CA TYR A 99 -6.35 -4.61 -5.85
C TYR A 99 -6.47 -5.42 -7.13
N ARG A 100 -5.44 -6.24 -7.44
CA ARG A 100 -5.43 -7.11 -8.62
C ARG A 100 -6.60 -8.10 -8.70
N GLN A 101 -7.23 -8.43 -7.59
CA GLN A 101 -8.39 -9.32 -7.58
C GLN A 101 -9.69 -8.52 -7.69
N VAL A 102 -9.80 -7.45 -6.94
CA VAL A 102 -11.02 -6.65 -6.83
C VAL A 102 -11.31 -5.91 -8.15
N GLU A 103 -10.28 -5.37 -8.78
CA GLU A 103 -10.41 -4.58 -10.01
C GLU A 103 -10.65 -5.42 -11.27
N LYS A 104 -10.69 -6.76 -11.14
CA LYS A 104 -11.21 -7.65 -12.20
C LYS A 104 -12.72 -7.65 -12.30
N LEU A 105 -13.42 -7.21 -11.25
CA LEU A 105 -14.87 -7.16 -11.21
C LEU A 105 -15.37 -5.93 -11.97
N ASP A 106 -16.22 -6.12 -12.94
CA ASP A 106 -16.72 -5.04 -13.81
C ASP A 106 -17.46 -3.95 -13.05
N GLU A 107 -18.02 -4.26 -11.86
CA GLU A 107 -18.71 -3.32 -11.00
C GLU A 107 -17.76 -2.34 -10.30
N VAL A 108 -16.49 -2.72 -10.13
CA VAL A 108 -15.49 -1.93 -9.40
C VAL A 108 -14.68 -1.09 -10.37
N VAL A 109 -14.65 0.22 -10.14
CA VAL A 109 -13.79 1.15 -10.89
C VAL A 109 -12.40 1.19 -10.28
N GLU A 110 -12.35 1.21 -8.94
CA GLU A 110 -11.16 1.39 -8.14
C GLU A 110 -11.33 0.85 -6.73
N SER A 111 -10.22 0.55 -6.09
CA SER A 111 -10.22 0.11 -4.70
C SER A 111 -9.03 0.65 -3.91
N ILE A 112 -9.19 0.76 -2.60
CA ILE A 112 -8.13 1.07 -1.65
C ILE A 112 -8.27 0.17 -0.42
N ALA A 113 -7.18 -0.48 -0.02
CA ALA A 113 -7.14 -1.34 1.15
C ALA A 113 -6.24 -0.74 2.22
N VAL A 114 -6.74 -0.70 3.45
CA VAL A 114 -5.99 -0.20 4.61
C VAL A 114 -6.16 -1.14 5.79
N GLY A 115 -5.16 -1.14 6.68
CA GLY A 115 -5.26 -1.80 7.97
C GLY A 115 -5.95 -0.88 8.98
N GLN A 116 -6.97 -1.37 9.64
CA GLN A 116 -7.57 -0.74 10.81
C GLN A 116 -7.15 -1.48 12.07
N ASP A 117 -6.61 -0.76 13.06
CA ASP A 117 -6.33 -1.31 14.39
C ASP A 117 -7.65 -1.74 15.03
N TRP A 118 -7.80 -3.02 15.39
CA TRP A 118 -9.05 -3.59 15.90
C TRP A 118 -8.77 -4.79 16.82
N ALA A 119 -9.29 -4.74 18.05
CA ALA A 119 -9.23 -5.84 19.02
C ALA A 119 -7.82 -6.47 19.15
N ASP A 120 -6.80 -5.65 19.41
CA ASP A 120 -5.38 -6.03 19.57
C ASP A 120 -4.72 -6.63 18.31
N ASP A 121 -5.35 -6.51 17.14
CA ASP A 121 -4.81 -6.92 15.84
C ASP A 121 -5.11 -5.85 14.78
N VAL A 122 -4.81 -6.15 13.53
CA VAL A 122 -5.14 -5.34 12.37
C VAL A 122 -6.16 -6.07 11.52
N ARG A 123 -7.33 -5.45 11.26
CA ARG A 123 -8.26 -5.96 10.27
C ARG A 123 -8.11 -5.23 8.94
N VAL A 124 -8.29 -5.98 7.86
CA VAL A 124 -8.27 -5.42 6.50
C VAL A 124 -9.61 -4.75 6.21
N VAL A 125 -9.56 -3.46 5.88
CA VAL A 125 -10.69 -2.67 5.38
C VAL A 125 -10.47 -2.40 3.90
N LEU A 126 -11.44 -2.78 3.08
CA LEU A 126 -11.45 -2.51 1.64
C LEU A 126 -12.50 -1.46 1.32
N CYS A 127 -12.09 -0.35 0.74
CA CYS A 127 -13.01 0.65 0.23
C CYS A 127 -13.05 0.55 -1.29
N VAL A 128 -14.25 0.53 -1.87
CA VAL A 128 -14.45 0.38 -3.31
C VAL A 128 -15.20 1.57 -3.88
N ARG A 129 -14.71 2.09 -5.00
CA ARG A 129 -15.45 3.02 -5.85
C ARG A 129 -16.14 2.20 -6.95
N LEU A 130 -17.46 2.19 -6.92
CA LEU A 130 -18.26 1.41 -7.85
C LEU A 130 -18.61 2.21 -9.10
N ARG A 131 -18.97 1.52 -10.18
CA ARG A 131 -19.52 2.17 -11.37
C ARG A 131 -20.83 2.87 -11.04
N HIS A 132 -21.12 3.92 -11.81
CA HIS A 132 -22.36 4.68 -11.65
C HIS A 132 -23.60 3.75 -11.77
N GLY A 133 -24.50 3.86 -10.81
CA GLY A 133 -25.71 3.05 -10.75
C GLY A 133 -25.54 1.64 -10.15
N VAL A 134 -24.33 1.30 -9.70
CA VAL A 134 -24.07 0.04 -8.98
C VAL A 134 -24.08 0.30 -7.49
N GLU A 135 -24.76 -0.55 -6.72
CA GLU A 135 -24.80 -0.53 -5.27
C GLU A 135 -23.93 -1.65 -4.69
N LEU A 136 -23.36 -1.41 -3.51
CA LEU A 136 -22.61 -2.40 -2.76
C LEU A 136 -23.56 -3.33 -2.00
N THR A 137 -24.15 -4.29 -2.72
CA THR A 137 -25.04 -5.30 -2.12
C THR A 137 -24.24 -6.37 -1.37
N ASP A 138 -24.89 -7.12 -0.49
CA ASP A 138 -24.27 -8.26 0.20
C ASP A 138 -23.75 -9.31 -0.80
N GLU A 139 -24.46 -9.51 -1.91
CA GLU A 139 -24.02 -10.41 -2.99
C GLU A 139 -22.70 -9.94 -3.63
N LEU A 140 -22.56 -8.64 -3.89
CA LEU A 140 -21.34 -8.09 -4.45
C LEU A 140 -20.19 -8.18 -3.44
N GLN A 141 -20.44 -7.89 -2.16
CA GLN A 141 -19.44 -8.05 -1.11
C GLN A 141 -18.94 -9.49 -1.03
N GLU A 142 -19.84 -10.48 -1.06
CA GLU A 142 -19.47 -11.90 -1.04
C GLU A 142 -18.73 -12.34 -2.31
N ARG A 143 -19.05 -11.77 -3.47
CA ARG A 143 -18.28 -11.99 -4.71
C ARG A 143 -16.87 -11.45 -4.58
N ILE A 144 -16.70 -10.23 -4.06
CA ILE A 144 -15.39 -9.63 -3.80
C ILE A 144 -14.57 -10.51 -2.86
N ARG A 145 -15.14 -10.90 -1.70
CA ARG A 145 -14.45 -11.79 -0.73
C ARG A 145 -14.06 -13.13 -1.36
N ARG A 146 -14.93 -13.69 -2.17
CA ARG A 146 -14.69 -14.98 -2.87
C ARG A 146 -13.56 -14.86 -3.88
N GLU A 147 -13.55 -13.80 -4.69
CA GLU A 147 -12.51 -13.56 -5.69
C GLU A 147 -11.14 -13.39 -5.02
N ILE A 148 -11.06 -12.61 -3.94
CA ILE A 148 -9.84 -12.46 -3.16
C ILE A 148 -9.40 -13.81 -2.59
N ARG A 149 -10.29 -14.54 -1.90
CA ARG A 149 -9.98 -15.82 -1.26
C ARG A 149 -9.49 -16.88 -2.24
N ARG A 150 -10.08 -16.91 -3.44
CA ARG A 150 -9.74 -17.89 -4.48
C ARG A 150 -8.33 -17.72 -5.03
N ASN A 151 -7.86 -16.48 -5.12
CA ASN A 151 -6.62 -16.12 -5.81
C ASN A 151 -5.49 -15.69 -4.89
N THR A 152 -5.74 -15.65 -3.57
CA THR A 152 -4.78 -15.28 -2.54
C THR A 152 -4.93 -16.19 -1.32
N THR A 153 -4.79 -15.65 -0.11
CA THR A 153 -4.98 -16.41 1.13
C THR A 153 -6.16 -15.88 1.95
N PRO A 154 -6.69 -16.65 2.92
CA PRO A 154 -7.75 -16.17 3.82
C PRO A 154 -7.42 -14.87 4.55
N ARG A 155 -6.14 -14.58 4.77
CA ARG A 155 -5.67 -13.35 5.44
C ARG A 155 -5.86 -12.08 4.61
N HIS A 156 -5.97 -12.21 3.28
CA HIS A 156 -6.23 -11.09 2.36
C HIS A 156 -7.72 -10.69 2.33
N VAL A 157 -8.60 -11.57 2.81
CA VAL A 157 -10.05 -11.32 2.75
C VAL A 157 -10.41 -10.18 3.70
N PRO A 158 -11.01 -9.08 3.19
CA PRO A 158 -11.32 -7.94 4.03
C PRO A 158 -12.44 -8.28 5.04
N ALA A 159 -12.23 -7.86 6.28
CA ALA A 159 -13.26 -7.92 7.32
C ALA A 159 -14.41 -6.95 7.00
N LYS A 160 -14.05 -5.78 6.46
CA LYS A 160 -15.02 -4.76 6.06
C LYS A 160 -14.83 -4.38 4.60
N ILE A 161 -15.95 -4.25 3.89
CA ILE A 161 -16.01 -3.68 2.53
C ILE A 161 -17.00 -2.52 2.58
N ILE A 162 -16.57 -1.34 2.17
CA ILE A 162 -17.40 -0.12 2.16
C ILE A 162 -17.35 0.56 0.80
N ALA A 163 -18.48 1.11 0.35
CA ALA A 163 -18.50 1.92 -0.86
C ALA A 163 -18.15 3.38 -0.52
N VAL A 164 -17.34 3.98 -1.38
CA VAL A 164 -16.94 5.39 -1.32
C VAL A 164 -17.20 6.05 -2.67
N ALA A 165 -17.49 7.35 -2.66
CA ALA A 165 -17.76 8.08 -3.88
C ALA A 165 -16.47 8.36 -4.68
N ASP A 166 -15.35 8.58 -3.99
CA ASP A 166 -14.05 8.80 -4.63
C ASP A 166 -12.90 8.32 -3.73
N ILE A 167 -11.71 8.16 -4.30
CA ILE A 167 -10.49 7.73 -3.62
C ILE A 167 -9.46 8.85 -3.71
N PRO A 168 -8.84 9.27 -2.57
CA PRO A 168 -7.88 10.36 -2.56
C PRO A 168 -6.59 9.98 -3.29
N ARG A 169 -6.04 10.95 -4.04
CA ARG A 169 -4.85 10.80 -4.88
C ARG A 169 -3.91 11.96 -4.73
N THR A 170 -2.65 11.70 -4.93
CA THR A 170 -1.66 12.76 -5.14
C THR A 170 -1.91 13.48 -6.46
N ILE A 171 -1.33 14.67 -6.63
CA ILE A 171 -1.32 15.42 -7.90
C ILE A 171 -0.76 14.56 -9.06
N SER A 172 0.14 13.61 -8.77
CA SER A 172 0.67 12.66 -9.75
C SER A 172 -0.24 11.43 -10.00
N GLY A 173 -1.43 11.39 -9.40
CA GLY A 173 -2.44 10.34 -9.60
C GLY A 173 -2.25 9.07 -8.76
N LYS A 174 -1.32 9.06 -7.80
CA LYS A 174 -1.08 7.88 -6.93
C LYS A 174 -2.07 7.86 -5.76
N ILE A 175 -2.60 6.68 -5.46
CA ILE A 175 -3.43 6.40 -4.27
C ILE A 175 -2.61 6.64 -2.98
N VAL A 176 -3.27 7.10 -1.93
CA VAL A 176 -2.64 7.50 -0.66
C VAL A 176 -3.18 6.71 0.52
N GLU A 177 -2.82 5.43 0.60
CA GLU A 177 -3.28 4.50 1.64
C GLU A 177 -3.03 5.03 3.07
N LEU A 178 -1.87 5.65 3.30
CA LEU A 178 -1.52 6.19 4.62
C LEU A 178 -2.46 7.32 5.05
N ALA A 179 -2.83 8.21 4.13
CA ALA A 179 -3.77 9.30 4.43
C ALA A 179 -5.16 8.74 4.79
N VAL A 180 -5.64 7.74 4.06
CA VAL A 180 -6.92 7.07 4.35
C VAL A 180 -6.86 6.34 5.69
N ARG A 181 -5.77 5.62 5.97
CA ARG A 181 -5.55 4.96 7.25
C ARG A 181 -5.60 5.96 8.42
N ASP A 182 -4.94 7.11 8.27
CA ASP A 182 -4.92 8.15 9.30
C ASP A 182 -6.33 8.72 9.55
N VAL A 183 -7.12 8.96 8.48
CA VAL A 183 -8.51 9.42 8.60
C VAL A 183 -9.39 8.41 9.33
N ILE A 184 -9.30 7.12 8.97
CA ILE A 184 -10.08 6.05 9.61
C ILE A 184 -9.77 5.94 11.11
N HIS A 185 -8.54 6.26 11.52
CA HIS A 185 -8.13 6.26 12.93
C HIS A 185 -8.32 7.63 13.64
N GLY A 186 -8.95 8.60 12.98
CA GLY A 186 -9.13 9.95 13.55
C GLY A 186 -7.82 10.72 13.73
N ARG A 187 -6.76 10.33 13.03
CA ARG A 187 -5.44 10.99 13.08
C ARG A 187 -5.39 12.17 12.09
N ARG A 188 -4.49 13.10 12.36
CA ARG A 188 -4.25 14.21 11.42
C ARG A 188 -3.48 13.71 10.19
N VAL A 189 -4.04 13.97 9.01
CA VAL A 189 -3.35 13.70 7.74
C VAL A 189 -2.28 14.77 7.49
N ALA A 190 -1.06 14.32 7.22
CA ALA A 190 0.03 15.19 6.78
C ALA A 190 -0.02 15.44 5.26
N ASN A 191 0.54 16.56 4.81
CA ASN A 191 0.75 16.88 3.39
C ASN A 191 -0.53 16.83 2.52
N THR A 192 -1.66 17.31 3.04
CA THR A 192 -2.92 17.41 2.26
C THR A 192 -2.78 18.27 1.01
N ASP A 193 -1.84 19.22 0.99
CA ASP A 193 -1.55 20.08 -0.17
C ASP A 193 -0.96 19.30 -1.37
N ALA A 194 -0.47 18.09 -1.15
CA ALA A 194 0.02 17.21 -2.22
C ALA A 194 -1.11 16.38 -2.87
N LEU A 195 -2.34 16.47 -2.36
CA LEU A 195 -3.50 15.76 -2.89
C LEU A 195 -4.17 16.55 -4.01
N ALA A 196 -4.59 15.83 -5.06
CA ALA A 196 -5.38 16.39 -6.15
C ALA A 196 -6.86 16.58 -5.76
N ASN A 197 -7.36 15.73 -4.85
CA ASN A 197 -8.75 15.69 -4.39
C ASN A 197 -8.81 15.47 -2.87
N PRO A 198 -8.33 16.42 -2.04
CA PRO A 198 -8.29 16.26 -0.59
C PRO A 198 -9.68 16.06 0.04
N GLU A 199 -10.74 16.58 -0.60
CA GLU A 199 -12.15 16.38 -0.18
C GLU A 199 -12.57 14.90 -0.18
N ALA A 200 -11.93 14.06 -0.99
CA ALA A 200 -12.21 12.63 -1.01
C ALA A 200 -11.90 11.93 0.33
N LEU A 201 -11.06 12.51 1.17
CA LEU A 201 -10.77 12.00 2.51
C LEU A 201 -12.02 11.99 3.41
N GLU A 202 -12.98 12.88 3.18
CA GLU A 202 -14.21 12.95 3.99
C GLU A 202 -15.08 11.71 3.82
N TYR A 203 -14.98 10.98 2.70
CA TYR A 203 -15.72 9.71 2.51
C TYR A 203 -15.26 8.57 3.43
N PHE A 204 -14.14 8.74 4.12
CA PHE A 204 -13.55 7.74 5.01
C PHE A 204 -13.69 8.11 6.50
N ARG A 205 -14.11 9.37 6.78
CA ARG A 205 -14.23 9.89 8.15
C ARG A 205 -15.48 9.33 8.85
N ASP A 206 -15.31 8.96 10.12
CA ASP A 206 -16.39 8.59 11.04
C ASP A 206 -17.40 7.58 10.47
N ARG A 207 -16.89 6.61 9.73
CA ARG A 207 -17.71 5.56 9.09
C ARG A 207 -18.30 4.61 10.13
N PRO A 208 -19.65 4.57 10.27
CA PRO A 208 -20.30 3.70 11.27
C PRO A 208 -20.02 2.22 11.04
N GLU A 209 -19.82 1.79 9.79
CA GLU A 209 -19.49 0.42 9.44
C GLU A 209 -18.13 -0.04 10.02
N LEU A 210 -17.25 0.92 10.33
CA LEU A 210 -15.93 0.69 10.90
C LEU A 210 -15.90 0.75 12.43
N ALA A 211 -17.01 1.14 13.06
CA ALA A 211 -17.12 1.20 14.52
C ALA A 211 -17.66 -0.11 15.15
N VAL A 212 -18.00 -1.08 14.31
CA VAL A 212 -18.60 -2.36 14.73
C VAL A 212 -17.86 -3.56 14.10
N ASP A 213 -18.11 -4.78 14.64
CA ASP A 213 -17.62 -6.04 14.08
C ASP A 213 -18.29 -6.39 12.75
#